data_b4d62ad2c0ededf80b74fd35e0e425e1
#
_entry.id   b4d62ad2c0ededf80b74fd35e0e425e1
#
_cell.length_a   1.000
_cell.length_b   1.000
_cell.length_c   1.000
_cell.angle_alpha   90.00
_cell.angle_beta   90.00
_cell.angle_gamma   90.00
#
_symmetry.space_group_name_H-M   'P 1'
#
loop_
_entity.id
_entity.type
_entity.pdbx_description
1 polymer ?
#
loop_
_entity_poly.entity_id
_entity_poly.type
_entity_poly.pdbx_seq_one_letter_code
_entity_poly.pdbx_strand_id
1 'polypeptide(L)'
;MSKHTISFATMAVFAVAGLLSISMFANGVFMIVNPALWYTEVPGVARTGAFNQHFIRDIAILYMIIGGALLGGVFRRESSVMLWGTTALWLSGHAVFHVWEVMAGLCGPETLIGDFPAVTLPALISVGLTVWAWRNPHVK
;
A
#
# COMPACT_ATOMS: atom_id res chain seq x y z
N MET A 1 -16.65 -14.33 32.42
CA MET A 1 -16.32 -13.95 31.06
C MET A 1 -15.74 -12.54 31.10
N SER A 2 -14.42 -12.39 31.07
CA SER A 2 -13.77 -11.07 31.01
C SER A 2 -14.03 -10.44 29.63
N LYS A 3 -14.69 -9.29 29.60
CA LYS A 3 -14.81 -8.50 28.36
C LYS A 3 -13.42 -7.91 28.06
N HIS A 4 -12.69 -8.52 27.16
CA HIS A 4 -11.46 -7.92 26.62
C HIS A 4 -11.84 -6.64 25.86
N THR A 5 -11.74 -5.51 26.50
CA THR A 5 -11.87 -4.21 25.83
C THR A 5 -10.63 -4.00 24.94
N ILE A 6 -10.87 -3.90 23.63
CA ILE A 6 -9.80 -3.57 22.67
C ILE A 6 -9.25 -2.18 23.05
N SER A 7 -7.93 -2.06 23.16
CA SER A 7 -7.31 -0.78 23.50
C SER A 7 -7.51 0.26 22.40
N PHE A 8 -7.53 1.55 22.75
CA PHE A 8 -7.61 2.64 21.78
C PHE A 8 -6.48 2.57 20.74
N ALA A 9 -5.26 2.22 21.16
CA ALA A 9 -4.11 2.03 20.27
C ALA A 9 -4.35 0.93 19.23
N THR A 10 -4.95 -0.19 19.66
CA THR A 10 -5.30 -1.30 18.74
C THR A 10 -6.37 -0.87 17.73
N MET A 11 -7.39 -0.13 18.18
CA MET A 11 -8.42 0.39 17.28
C MET A 11 -7.83 1.35 16.25
N ALA A 12 -6.91 2.23 16.65
CA ALA A 12 -6.23 3.14 15.75
C ALA A 12 -5.40 2.40 14.69
N VAL A 13 -4.66 1.37 15.08
CA VAL A 13 -3.88 0.52 14.15
C VAL A 13 -4.79 -0.16 13.14
N PHE A 14 -5.93 -0.70 13.56
CA PHE A 14 -6.89 -1.34 12.65
C PHE A 14 -7.55 -0.33 11.71
N ALA A 15 -7.87 0.86 12.21
CA ALA A 15 -8.40 1.93 11.37
C ALA A 15 -7.40 2.35 10.29
N VAL A 16 -6.12 2.51 10.64
CA VAL A 16 -5.05 2.83 9.68
C VAL A 16 -4.90 1.72 8.64
N ALA A 17 -4.87 0.45 9.06
CA ALA A 17 -4.79 -0.69 8.14
C ALA A 17 -6.02 -0.76 7.22
N GLY A 18 -7.22 -0.52 7.76
CA GLY A 18 -8.47 -0.48 6.99
C GLY A 18 -8.51 0.66 5.96
N LEU A 19 -8.11 1.87 6.36
CA LEU A 19 -8.04 3.02 5.45
C LEU A 19 -7.03 2.78 4.32
N LEU A 20 -5.85 2.26 4.64
CA LEU A 20 -4.86 1.92 3.64
C LEU A 20 -5.36 0.81 2.70
N SER A 21 -6.04 -0.21 3.24
CA SER A 21 -6.69 -1.27 2.45
C SER A 21 -7.68 -0.69 1.44
N ILE A 22 -8.59 0.17 1.89
CA ILE A 22 -9.59 0.81 1.01
C ILE A 22 -8.90 1.64 -0.07
N SER A 23 -7.87 2.41 0.28
CA SER A 23 -7.10 3.22 -0.67
C SER A 23 -6.45 2.35 -1.75
N MET A 24 -5.74 1.28 -1.36
CA MET A 24 -5.08 0.37 -2.31
C MET A 24 -6.10 -0.34 -3.21
N PHE A 25 -7.17 -0.85 -2.63
CA PHE A 25 -8.20 -1.56 -3.38
C PHE A 25 -8.93 -0.63 -4.35
N ALA A 26 -9.32 0.58 -3.92
CA ALA A 26 -9.98 1.56 -4.76
C ALA A 26 -9.09 2.02 -5.92
N ASN A 27 -7.78 2.24 -5.68
CA ASN A 27 -6.84 2.55 -6.75
C ASN A 27 -6.76 1.40 -7.77
N GLY A 28 -6.66 0.15 -7.31
CA GLY A 28 -6.68 -1.02 -8.20
C GLY A 28 -7.96 -1.11 -9.04
N VAL A 29 -9.12 -0.89 -8.43
CA VAL A 29 -10.41 -0.86 -9.15
C VAL A 29 -10.42 0.25 -10.19
N PHE A 30 -9.95 1.46 -9.87
CA PHE A 30 -9.85 2.57 -10.82
C PHE A 30 -8.96 2.21 -12.03
N MET A 31 -7.79 1.62 -11.78
CA MET A 31 -6.87 1.16 -12.82
C MET A 31 -7.50 0.10 -13.74
N ILE A 32 -8.31 -0.82 -13.20
CA ILE A 32 -9.00 -1.86 -13.99
C ILE A 32 -10.12 -1.26 -14.84
N VAL A 33 -10.96 -0.44 -14.23
CA VAL A 33 -12.19 0.06 -14.85
C VAL A 33 -11.88 1.11 -15.92
N ASN A 34 -10.96 2.03 -15.63
CA ASN A 34 -10.60 3.10 -16.56
C ASN A 34 -9.10 3.39 -16.59
N PRO A 35 -8.29 2.48 -17.17
CA PRO A 35 -6.84 2.62 -17.19
C PRO A 35 -6.34 3.87 -17.92
N ALA A 36 -7.07 4.33 -18.95
CA ALA A 36 -6.70 5.52 -19.70
C ALA A 36 -6.87 6.78 -18.83
N LEU A 37 -8.00 6.91 -18.14
CA LEU A 37 -8.24 8.03 -17.23
C LEU A 37 -7.26 7.99 -16.05
N TRP A 38 -7.02 6.81 -15.47
CA TRP A 38 -6.04 6.65 -14.40
C TRP A 38 -4.65 7.13 -14.85
N TYR A 39 -4.22 6.76 -16.05
CA TYR A 39 -2.92 7.15 -16.60
C TYR A 39 -2.78 8.67 -16.77
N THR A 40 -3.86 9.38 -17.14
CA THR A 40 -3.82 10.83 -17.36
C THR A 40 -4.02 11.65 -16.08
N GLU A 41 -4.85 11.17 -15.14
CA GLU A 41 -5.26 11.93 -13.96
C GLU A 41 -4.35 11.70 -12.75
N VAL A 42 -3.67 10.54 -12.65
CA VAL A 42 -2.78 10.29 -11.51
C VAL A 42 -1.46 11.03 -11.73
N PRO A 43 -1.12 11.96 -10.82
CA PRO A 43 0.10 12.77 -10.99
C PRO A 43 1.35 11.92 -11.14
N GLY A 44 2.17 12.26 -12.12
CA GLY A 44 3.45 11.60 -12.38
C GLY A 44 3.37 10.43 -13.36
N VAL A 45 2.28 9.66 -13.38
CA VAL A 45 2.17 8.42 -14.17
C VAL A 45 2.48 8.60 -15.65
N ALA A 46 1.92 9.61 -16.31
CA ALA A 46 2.14 9.85 -17.74
C ALA A 46 3.61 10.20 -18.10
N ARG A 47 4.44 10.50 -17.10
CA ARG A 47 5.88 10.78 -17.29
C ARG A 47 6.75 9.53 -17.20
N THR A 48 6.23 8.44 -16.64
CA THR A 48 7.00 7.20 -16.41
C THR A 48 7.11 6.31 -17.64
N GLY A 49 6.34 6.58 -18.70
CA GLY A 49 6.40 5.81 -19.95
C GLY A 49 5.11 5.90 -20.77
N ALA A 50 5.10 5.27 -21.95
CA ALA A 50 3.93 5.24 -22.81
C ALA A 50 2.77 4.46 -22.19
N PHE A 51 1.53 4.89 -22.50
CA PHE A 51 0.32 4.20 -22.05
C PHE A 51 0.32 2.73 -22.47
N ASN A 52 0.19 1.85 -21.48
CA ASN A 52 0.05 0.42 -21.66
C ASN A 52 -1.05 -0.12 -20.75
N GLN A 53 -2.26 -0.26 -21.31
CA GLN A 53 -3.43 -0.69 -20.53
C GLN A 53 -3.29 -2.12 -19.95
N HIS A 54 -2.54 -3.01 -20.61
CA HIS A 54 -2.30 -4.36 -20.11
C HIS A 54 -1.47 -4.29 -18.82
N PHE A 55 -0.33 -3.61 -18.88
CA PHE A 55 0.54 -3.44 -17.73
C PHE A 55 -0.17 -2.74 -16.56
N ILE A 56 -0.96 -1.68 -16.83
CA ILE A 56 -1.73 -0.98 -15.80
C ILE A 56 -2.70 -1.94 -15.10
N ARG A 57 -3.40 -2.80 -15.85
CA ARG A 57 -4.34 -3.77 -15.27
C ARG A 57 -3.64 -4.87 -14.47
N ASP A 58 -2.46 -5.32 -14.89
CA ASP A 58 -1.66 -6.28 -14.13
C ASP A 58 -1.26 -5.72 -12.77
N ILE A 59 -0.77 -4.48 -12.73
CA ILE A 59 -0.45 -3.78 -11.48
C ILE A 59 -1.71 -3.52 -10.65
N ALA A 60 -2.84 -3.23 -11.28
CA ALA A 60 -4.12 -3.06 -10.59
C ALA A 60 -4.53 -4.29 -9.77
N ILE A 61 -4.38 -5.49 -10.36
CA ILE A 61 -4.65 -6.75 -9.65
C ILE A 61 -3.77 -6.86 -8.39
N LEU A 62 -2.50 -6.49 -8.50
CA LEU A 62 -1.58 -6.48 -7.36
C LEU A 62 -2.03 -5.50 -6.27
N TYR A 63 -2.46 -4.28 -6.63
CA TYR A 63 -3.03 -3.32 -5.67
C TYR A 63 -4.27 -3.88 -4.96
N MET A 64 -5.14 -4.60 -5.66
CA MET A 64 -6.32 -5.24 -5.06
C MET A 64 -5.93 -6.37 -4.11
N ILE A 65 -4.93 -7.20 -4.47
CA ILE A 65 -4.40 -8.26 -3.61
C ILE A 65 -3.81 -7.66 -2.33
N ILE A 66 -3.03 -6.58 -2.44
CA ILE A 66 -2.44 -5.87 -1.30
C ILE A 66 -3.52 -5.27 -0.40
N GLY A 67 -4.52 -4.62 -0.99
CA GLY A 67 -5.68 -4.12 -0.25
C GLY A 67 -6.39 -5.25 0.51
N GLY A 68 -6.62 -6.39 -0.15
CA GLY A 68 -7.19 -7.57 0.46
C GLY A 68 -6.33 -8.16 1.59
N ALA A 69 -5.01 -8.18 1.43
CA ALA A 69 -4.07 -8.64 2.46
C ALA A 69 -4.08 -7.72 3.70
N LEU A 70 -4.11 -6.39 3.50
CA LEU A 70 -4.24 -5.43 4.60
C LEU A 70 -5.52 -5.67 5.40
N LEU A 71 -6.65 -5.82 4.72
CA LEU A 71 -7.94 -6.10 5.35
C LEU A 71 -7.94 -7.46 6.04
N GLY A 72 -7.40 -8.49 5.38
CA GLY A 72 -7.24 -9.83 5.93
C GLY A 72 -6.48 -9.84 7.25
N GLY A 73 -5.42 -9.05 7.38
CA GLY A 73 -4.63 -8.89 8.60
C GLY A 73 -5.41 -8.21 9.75
N VAL A 74 -6.44 -7.41 9.46
CA VAL A 74 -7.34 -6.86 10.48
C VAL A 74 -8.24 -7.94 11.07
N PHE A 75 -8.80 -8.84 10.22
CA PHE A 75 -9.74 -9.87 10.66
C PHE A 75 -9.07 -11.17 11.10
N ARG A 76 -7.87 -11.48 10.59
CA ARG A 76 -7.11 -12.71 10.89
C ARG A 76 -5.81 -12.35 11.59
N ARG A 77 -5.92 -12.11 12.88
CA ARG A 77 -4.81 -11.61 13.72
C ARG A 77 -3.58 -12.53 13.71
N GLU A 78 -3.78 -13.82 13.70
CA GLU A 78 -2.74 -14.84 13.64
C GLU A 78 -1.89 -14.75 12.36
N SER A 79 -2.45 -14.22 11.29
CA SER A 79 -1.81 -14.06 9.98
C SER A 79 -1.35 -12.62 9.70
N SER A 80 -1.62 -11.66 10.60
CA SER A 80 -1.39 -10.23 10.35
C SER A 80 0.07 -9.91 10.03
N VAL A 81 1.03 -10.54 10.71
CA VAL A 81 2.47 -10.33 10.44
C VAL A 81 2.81 -10.73 9.01
N MET A 82 2.32 -11.88 8.54
CA MET A 82 2.56 -12.36 7.19
C MET A 82 1.87 -11.48 6.15
N LEU A 83 0.58 -11.17 6.34
CA LEU A 83 -0.22 -10.40 5.38
C LEU A 83 0.27 -8.95 5.25
N TRP A 84 0.52 -8.27 6.38
CA TRP A 84 1.04 -6.92 6.37
C TRP A 84 2.51 -6.87 5.98
N GLY A 85 3.30 -7.90 6.33
CA GLY A 85 4.70 -8.04 5.94
C GLY A 85 4.88 -8.21 4.43
N THR A 86 4.05 -9.03 3.79
CA THR A 86 4.04 -9.16 2.32
C THR A 86 3.68 -7.83 1.65
N THR A 87 2.68 -7.13 2.19
CA THR A 87 2.32 -5.78 1.72
C THR A 87 3.47 -4.79 1.87
N ALA A 88 4.12 -4.79 3.06
CA ALA A 88 5.26 -3.92 3.35
C ALA A 88 6.44 -4.20 2.42
N LEU A 89 6.73 -5.47 2.14
CA LEU A 89 7.80 -5.87 1.22
C LEU A 89 7.57 -5.30 -0.18
N TRP A 90 6.37 -5.46 -0.73
CA TRP A 90 6.07 -4.96 -2.07
C TRP A 90 6.07 -3.43 -2.13
N LEU A 91 5.39 -2.76 -1.21
CA LEU A 91 5.33 -1.28 -1.18
C LEU A 91 6.70 -0.65 -0.94
N SER A 92 7.54 -1.28 -0.10
CA SER A 92 8.92 -0.81 0.11
C SER A 92 9.78 -1.02 -1.13
N GLY A 93 9.64 -2.17 -1.82
CA GLY A 93 10.31 -2.42 -3.09
C GLY A 93 9.92 -1.39 -4.16
N HIS A 94 8.63 -1.05 -4.22
CA HIS A 94 8.12 -0.01 -5.11
C HIS A 94 8.70 1.38 -4.77
N ALA A 95 8.74 1.75 -3.49
CA ALA A 95 9.35 3.01 -3.05
C ALA A 95 10.86 3.07 -3.36
N VAL A 96 11.59 1.97 -3.15
CA VAL A 96 13.01 1.87 -3.50
C VAL A 96 13.21 2.01 -5.01
N PHE A 97 12.31 1.45 -5.81
CA PHE A 97 12.36 1.61 -7.27
C PHE A 97 12.25 3.08 -7.70
N HIS A 98 11.36 3.87 -7.10
CA HIS A 98 11.27 5.32 -7.37
C HIS A 98 12.55 6.07 -7.00
N VAL A 99 13.21 5.71 -5.88
CA VAL A 99 14.51 6.26 -5.53
C VAL A 99 15.57 5.89 -6.57
N TRP A 100 15.56 4.65 -7.04
CA TRP A 100 16.47 4.19 -8.08
C TRP A 100 16.26 4.96 -9.41
N GLU A 101 15.02 5.24 -9.82
CA GLU A 101 14.73 6.01 -11.04
C GLU A 101 15.37 7.43 -10.98
N VAL A 102 15.31 8.08 -9.82
CA VAL A 102 15.99 9.37 -9.61
C VAL A 102 17.51 9.22 -9.69
N MET A 103 18.07 8.20 -9.03
CA MET A 103 19.53 7.94 -9.06
C MET A 103 20.02 7.58 -10.46
N ALA A 104 19.20 6.91 -11.27
CA ALA A 104 19.50 6.56 -12.65
C ALA A 104 19.30 7.73 -13.63
N GLY A 105 18.82 8.90 -13.14
CA GLY A 105 18.58 10.08 -13.98
C GLY A 105 17.35 9.98 -14.88
N LEU A 106 16.45 9.04 -14.62
CA LEU A 106 15.20 8.87 -15.36
C LEU A 106 14.14 9.90 -14.95
N CYS A 107 14.20 10.36 -13.70
CA CYS A 107 13.34 11.39 -13.13
C CYS A 107 14.16 12.40 -12.33
N GLY A 108 13.63 13.62 -12.15
CA GLY A 108 14.25 14.61 -11.26
C GLY A 108 13.96 14.32 -9.78
N PRO A 109 14.78 14.83 -8.84
CA PRO A 109 14.63 14.58 -7.40
C PRO A 109 13.32 15.14 -6.81
N GLU A 110 12.67 16.09 -7.47
CA GLU A 110 11.38 16.66 -7.10
C GLU A 110 10.25 15.61 -7.16
N THR A 111 10.42 14.54 -7.96
CA THR A 111 9.43 13.46 -8.05
C THR A 111 9.29 12.72 -6.73
N LEU A 112 10.37 12.55 -5.95
CA LEU A 112 10.31 11.89 -4.64
C LEU A 112 9.39 12.64 -3.65
N ILE A 113 9.35 13.97 -3.75
CA ILE A 113 8.44 14.78 -2.91
C ILE A 113 7.00 14.62 -3.39
N GLY A 114 6.77 14.65 -4.70
CA GLY A 114 5.45 14.45 -5.29
C GLY A 114 4.89 13.05 -5.03
N ASP A 115 5.74 12.04 -5.10
CA ASP A 115 5.37 10.63 -4.93
C ASP A 115 5.25 10.22 -3.45
N PHE A 116 5.76 11.05 -2.51
CA PHE A 116 5.75 10.71 -1.08
C PHE A 116 4.39 10.25 -0.56
N PRO A 117 3.26 10.95 -0.81
CA PRO A 117 1.96 10.55 -0.29
C PRO A 117 1.43 9.23 -0.85
N ALA A 118 1.74 8.94 -2.13
CA ALA A 118 1.19 7.80 -2.85
C ALA A 118 2.12 6.58 -2.84
N VAL A 119 3.41 6.76 -2.64
CA VAL A 119 4.43 5.71 -2.73
C VAL A 119 5.11 5.48 -1.38
N THR A 120 5.81 6.49 -0.85
CA THR A 120 6.66 6.31 0.34
C THR A 120 5.83 6.18 1.62
N LEU A 121 4.81 7.00 1.81
CA LEU A 121 3.98 6.97 3.01
C LEU A 121 3.24 5.63 3.19
N PRO A 122 2.59 5.04 2.18
CA PRO A 122 2.01 3.70 2.29
C PRO A 122 3.02 2.61 2.66
N ALA A 123 4.24 2.68 2.13
CA ALA A 123 5.32 1.76 2.49
C ALA A 123 5.68 1.87 3.97
N LEU A 124 5.91 3.08 4.47
CA LEU A 124 6.22 3.32 5.90
C LEU A 124 5.10 2.86 6.81
N ILE A 125 3.84 3.14 6.46
CA ILE A 125 2.67 2.68 7.22
C ILE A 125 2.65 1.15 7.28
N SER A 126 2.84 0.47 6.15
CA SER A 126 2.80 -1.00 6.10
C SER A 126 3.92 -1.64 6.91
N VAL A 127 5.13 -1.07 6.90
CA VAL A 127 6.23 -1.48 7.78
C VAL A 127 5.84 -1.30 9.25
N GLY A 128 5.29 -0.14 9.60
CA GLY A 128 4.83 0.15 10.97
C GLY A 128 3.76 -0.84 11.45
N LEU A 129 2.76 -1.14 10.60
CA LEU A 129 1.73 -2.15 10.88
C LEU A 129 2.33 -3.54 11.13
N THR A 130 3.28 -3.95 10.28
CA THR A 130 3.98 -5.24 10.41
C THR A 130 4.76 -5.34 11.71
N VAL A 131 5.55 -4.31 12.03
CA VAL A 131 6.32 -4.24 13.29
C VAL A 131 5.40 -4.25 14.50
N TRP A 132 4.29 -3.50 14.43
CA TRP A 132 3.30 -3.50 15.51
C TRP A 132 2.69 -4.89 15.71
N ALA A 133 2.27 -5.57 14.64
CA ALA A 133 1.72 -6.92 14.71
C ALA A 133 2.70 -7.92 15.30
N TRP A 134 3.97 -7.85 14.89
CA TRP A 134 5.04 -8.70 15.41
C TRP A 134 5.27 -8.50 16.91
N ARG A 135 5.20 -7.26 17.40
CA ARG A 135 5.38 -6.94 18.83
C ARG A 135 4.13 -7.24 19.69
N ASN A 136 2.98 -7.45 19.08
CA ASN A 136 1.71 -7.64 19.78
C ASN A 136 0.98 -8.94 19.36
N PRO A 137 1.63 -10.12 19.45
CA PRO A 137 1.06 -11.36 18.94
C PRO A 137 -0.20 -11.83 19.70
N HIS A 138 -0.42 -11.31 20.91
CA HIS A 138 -1.53 -11.72 21.79
C HIS A 138 -2.75 -10.81 21.72
N VAL A 139 -2.74 -9.76 20.90
CA VAL A 139 -3.92 -8.91 20.69
C VAL A 139 -4.93 -9.68 19.85
N LYS A 140 -6.00 -10.13 20.48
CA LYS A 140 -7.12 -10.85 19.85
C LYS A 140 -8.27 -9.89 19.54
#